data_b50eecc235d9a187be43840b1d640223
#
_entry.id   b50eecc235d9a187be43840b1d640223
#
_cell.length_a   1.000
_cell.length_b   1.000
_cell.length_c   1.000
_cell.angle_alpha   90.00
_cell.angle_beta   90.00
_cell.angle_gamma   90.00
#
_symmetry.space_group_name_H-M   'P 1'
#
loop_
_entity.id
_entity.type
_entity.pdbx_description
1 polymer ?
#
loop_
_entity_poly.entity_id
_entity_poly.type
_entity_poly.pdbx_seq_one_letter_code
_entity_poly.pdbx_strand_id
1 'polypeptide(L)'
;MLFERAINERITIGDQPTEADLLRLKAEGYTGVVNLRNDGEPEQPLGIAAEGALVRESGMDYLHMGVGGASLSPVKVDEVCDFLDSHDKVMVHCRKGGRAAAIVLLHQARANGWSAADAAARGRGLGLEVDGGLRTLIENYLDDHRMP
;
A
#
# COMPACT_ATOMS: atom_id res chain seq x y z
N MET A 1 2.01 11.39 -10.55
CA MET A 1 1.94 9.93 -10.50
C MET A 1 1.33 9.44 -11.80
N LEU A 2 1.96 8.45 -12.41
CA LEU A 2 1.47 7.86 -13.66
C LEU A 2 0.42 6.76 -13.38
N PHE A 3 0.49 6.13 -12.21
CA PHE A 3 -0.47 5.15 -11.77
C PHE A 3 -1.03 5.54 -10.42
N GLU A 4 -2.35 5.63 -10.33
CA GLU A 4 -3.06 5.95 -9.10
C GLU A 4 -4.44 5.29 -9.19
N ARG A 5 -4.78 4.47 -8.21
CA ARG A 5 -6.04 3.72 -8.22
C ARG A 5 -6.70 3.73 -6.84
N ALA A 6 -7.88 4.31 -6.74
CA ALA A 6 -8.67 4.23 -5.52
C ALA A 6 -9.21 2.81 -5.33
N ILE A 7 -8.97 2.23 -4.18
CA ILE A 7 -9.50 0.94 -3.78
C ILE A 7 -10.88 1.13 -3.15
N ASN A 8 -11.00 2.16 -2.34
CA ASN A 8 -12.26 2.62 -1.74
C ASN A 8 -12.10 4.12 -1.41
N GLU A 9 -13.03 4.68 -0.64
CA GLU A 9 -13.00 6.10 -0.28
C GLU A 9 -11.81 6.47 0.64
N ARG A 10 -11.23 5.50 1.33
CA ARG A 10 -10.18 5.71 2.33
C ARG A 10 -8.79 5.32 1.86
N ILE A 11 -8.67 4.44 0.88
CA ILE A 11 -7.38 3.87 0.48
C ILE A 11 -7.18 3.99 -1.03
N THR A 12 -6.05 4.57 -1.41
CA THR A 12 -5.60 4.67 -2.79
C THR A 12 -4.21 4.05 -2.90
N ILE A 13 -3.94 3.35 -3.98
CA ILE A 13 -2.62 2.82 -4.29
C ILE A 13 -2.01 3.59 -5.46
N GLY A 14 -0.68 3.62 -5.53
CA GLY A 14 -0.01 4.35 -6.59
C GLY A 14 1.44 3.96 -6.80
N ASP A 15 2.03 4.59 -7.81
CA ASP A 15 3.46 4.57 -8.06
C ASP A 15 4.16 5.69 -7.28
N GLN A 16 5.41 6.01 -7.61
CA GLN A 16 6.20 7.01 -6.88
C GLN A 16 5.60 8.41 -7.00
N PRO A 17 5.19 9.05 -5.90
CA PRO A 17 4.76 10.44 -5.92
C PRO A 17 5.94 11.41 -6.06
N THR A 18 5.68 12.53 -6.71
CA THR A 18 6.58 13.69 -6.73
C THR A 18 6.20 14.64 -5.59
N GLU A 19 6.99 15.70 -5.39
CA GLU A 19 6.64 16.75 -4.42
C GLU A 19 5.27 17.38 -4.76
N ALA A 20 5.02 17.65 -6.04
CA ALA A 20 3.72 18.19 -6.48
C ALA A 20 2.58 17.24 -6.17
N ASP A 21 2.79 15.93 -6.36
CA ASP A 21 1.80 14.90 -6.02
C ASP A 21 1.48 14.92 -4.53
N LEU A 22 2.49 15.04 -3.67
CA LEU A 22 2.28 15.08 -2.22
C LEU A 22 1.46 16.29 -1.79
N LEU A 23 1.71 17.46 -2.39
CA LEU A 23 0.91 18.66 -2.13
C LEU A 23 -0.54 18.47 -2.57
N ARG A 24 -0.74 17.85 -3.73
CA ARG A 24 -2.08 17.52 -4.24
C ARG A 24 -2.81 16.57 -3.32
N LEU A 25 -2.16 15.52 -2.84
CA LEU A 25 -2.75 14.55 -1.91
C LEU A 25 -3.24 15.25 -0.64
N LYS A 26 -2.44 16.14 -0.08
CA LYS A 26 -2.87 16.92 1.09
C LYS A 26 -4.10 17.74 0.79
N ALA A 27 -4.13 18.41 -0.36
CA ALA A 27 -5.28 19.22 -0.78
C ALA A 27 -6.54 18.37 -0.98
N GLU A 28 -6.39 17.10 -1.37
CA GLU A 28 -7.49 16.15 -1.58
C GLU A 28 -7.95 15.45 -0.29
N GLY A 29 -7.38 15.82 0.86
CA GLY A 29 -7.83 15.31 2.15
C GLY A 29 -7.10 14.06 2.65
N TYR A 30 -5.99 13.65 2.02
CA TYR A 30 -5.21 12.54 2.52
C TYR A 30 -4.56 12.89 3.86
N THR A 31 -4.55 11.95 4.79
CA THR A 31 -4.01 12.12 6.13
C THR A 31 -2.75 11.30 6.37
N GLY A 32 -2.44 10.37 5.49
CA GLY A 32 -1.25 9.53 5.61
C GLY A 32 -0.73 9.03 4.27
N VAL A 33 0.57 8.75 4.24
CA VAL A 33 1.27 8.18 3.10
C VAL A 33 2.11 7.00 3.58
N VAL A 34 1.97 5.86 2.91
CA VAL A 34 2.80 4.66 3.15
C VAL A 34 3.73 4.48 1.95
N ASN A 35 5.02 4.41 2.21
CA ASN A 35 6.05 4.15 1.21
C ASN A 35 6.62 2.74 1.42
N LEU A 36 6.41 1.86 0.44
CA LEU A 36 6.86 0.47 0.51
C LEU A 36 8.21 0.24 -0.17
N ARG A 37 8.85 1.29 -0.67
CA ARG A 37 10.12 1.19 -1.38
C ARG A 37 11.30 1.09 -0.43
N ASN A 38 12.39 0.52 -0.93
CA ASN A 38 13.68 0.55 -0.25
C ASN A 38 14.55 1.65 -0.85
N ASP A 39 15.54 2.14 -0.09
CA ASP A 39 16.52 3.11 -0.60
C ASP A 39 17.30 2.50 -1.76
N GLY A 40 17.60 3.32 -2.76
CA GLY A 40 18.43 2.93 -3.89
C GLY A 40 17.70 2.18 -5.00
N GLU A 41 16.39 2.07 -4.93
CA GLU A 41 15.62 1.50 -6.04
C GLU A 41 15.68 2.42 -7.26
N PRO A 42 15.60 1.87 -8.49
CA PRO A 42 15.55 2.70 -9.70
C PRO A 42 14.35 3.64 -9.68
N GLU A 43 14.47 4.77 -10.38
CA GLU A 43 13.37 5.73 -10.54
C GLU A 43 12.81 6.24 -9.20
N GLN A 44 13.72 6.67 -8.32
CA GLN A 44 13.38 7.19 -7.01
C GLN A 44 13.79 8.67 -6.91
N PRO A 45 12.98 9.59 -7.50
CA PRO A 45 13.31 11.03 -7.51
C PRO A 45 13.30 11.64 -6.10
N LEU A 46 12.50 11.08 -5.20
CA LEU A 46 12.51 11.42 -3.78
C LEU A 46 13.03 10.21 -3.01
N GLY A 47 14.12 10.38 -2.29
CA GLY A 47 14.58 9.38 -1.33
C GLY A 47 13.59 9.26 -0.17
N ILE A 48 13.66 8.18 0.56
CA ILE A 48 12.70 7.88 1.64
C ILE A 48 12.68 8.99 2.70
N ALA A 49 13.85 9.45 3.13
CA ALA A 49 13.94 10.53 4.12
C ALA A 49 13.37 11.85 3.61
N ALA A 50 13.68 12.21 2.36
CA ALA A 50 13.18 13.45 1.74
C ALA A 50 11.66 13.41 1.58
N GLU A 51 11.12 12.28 1.12
CA GLU A 51 9.68 12.10 1.01
C GLU A 51 9.00 12.24 2.37
N GLY A 52 9.54 11.59 3.40
CA GLY A 52 9.00 11.66 4.75
C GLY A 52 8.97 13.08 5.30
N ALA A 53 10.02 13.86 5.05
CA ALA A 53 10.07 15.27 5.45
C ALA A 53 8.97 16.08 4.78
N LEU A 54 8.78 15.92 3.48
CA LEU A 54 7.73 16.61 2.72
C LEU A 54 6.33 16.23 3.20
N VAL A 55 6.10 14.94 3.45
CA VAL A 55 4.82 14.44 3.95
C VAL A 55 4.49 15.06 5.31
N ARG A 56 5.44 15.04 6.23
CA ARG A 56 5.26 15.60 7.58
C ARG A 56 5.08 17.11 7.56
N GLU A 57 5.85 17.82 6.73
CA GLU A 57 5.69 19.27 6.55
C GLU A 57 4.33 19.65 6.02
N SER A 58 3.70 18.76 5.23
CA SER A 58 2.35 18.96 4.72
C SER A 58 1.27 18.66 5.77
N GLY A 59 1.65 18.14 6.95
CA GLY A 59 0.70 17.79 8.01
C GLY A 59 0.09 16.40 7.86
N MET A 60 0.65 15.56 7.00
CA MET A 60 0.27 14.15 6.90
C MET A 60 1.24 13.27 7.68
N ASP A 61 0.77 12.10 8.11
CA ASP A 61 1.63 11.11 8.73
C ASP A 61 2.30 10.24 7.67
N TYR A 62 3.48 9.73 7.98
CA TYR A 62 4.28 8.96 7.05
C TYR A 62 4.72 7.63 7.67
N LEU A 63 4.48 6.54 6.96
CA LEU A 63 5.02 5.23 7.32
C LEU A 63 5.91 4.74 6.18
N HIS A 64 7.16 4.48 6.48
CA HIS A 64 8.06 3.77 5.57
C HIS A 64 8.13 2.31 5.99
N MET A 65 7.77 1.42 5.08
CA MET A 65 7.86 -0.02 5.28
C MET A 65 8.44 -0.65 4.04
N GLY A 66 9.77 -0.74 3.97
CA GLY A 66 10.45 -1.34 2.83
C GLY A 66 10.14 -2.83 2.70
N VAL A 67 9.57 -3.23 1.58
CA VAL A 67 9.27 -4.62 1.27
C VAL A 67 9.92 -5.03 -0.05
N GLY A 68 10.52 -6.21 -0.07
CA GLY A 68 11.04 -6.81 -1.29
C GLY A 68 9.98 -7.68 -1.96
N GLY A 69 10.19 -7.97 -3.25
CA GLY A 69 9.19 -8.65 -4.07
C GLY A 69 8.75 -10.02 -3.58
N ALA A 70 9.58 -10.75 -2.81
CA ALA A 70 9.29 -12.10 -2.37
C ALA A 70 9.04 -12.25 -0.88
N SER A 71 9.19 -11.17 -0.08
CA SER A 71 9.14 -11.30 1.37
C SER A 71 8.19 -10.28 1.99
N LEU A 72 6.89 -10.56 1.88
CA LEU A 72 5.91 -9.87 2.69
C LEU A 72 5.85 -10.57 4.05
N SER A 73 6.61 -10.02 5.01
CA SER A 73 6.55 -10.49 6.39
C SER A 73 5.15 -10.17 6.97
N PRO A 74 4.50 -11.12 7.66
CA PRO A 74 3.21 -10.84 8.32
C PRO A 74 3.28 -9.65 9.27
N VAL A 75 4.39 -9.46 9.97
CA VAL A 75 4.59 -8.32 10.88
C VAL A 75 4.55 -6.99 10.12
N LYS A 76 5.20 -6.92 8.95
CA LYS A 76 5.18 -5.72 8.13
C LYS A 76 3.79 -5.43 7.58
N VAL A 77 3.09 -6.46 7.14
CA VAL A 77 1.71 -6.32 6.67
C VAL A 77 0.83 -5.79 7.81
N ASP A 78 0.96 -6.33 9.00
CA ASP A 78 0.18 -5.90 10.17
C ASP A 78 0.45 -4.44 10.52
N GLU A 79 1.69 -3.97 10.44
CA GLU A 79 2.01 -2.55 10.69
C GLU A 79 1.35 -1.63 9.66
N VAL A 80 1.36 -2.02 8.41
CA VAL A 80 0.66 -1.26 7.37
C VAL A 80 -0.84 -1.27 7.60
N CYS A 81 -1.42 -2.42 7.96
CA CYS A 81 -2.85 -2.53 8.28
C CYS A 81 -3.23 -1.62 9.43
N ASP A 82 -2.43 -1.58 10.50
CA ASP A 82 -2.68 -0.72 11.65
C ASP A 82 -2.64 0.76 11.24
N PHE A 83 -1.71 1.14 10.39
CA PHE A 83 -1.64 2.50 9.87
C PHE A 83 -2.88 2.84 9.03
N LEU A 84 -3.31 1.93 8.16
CA LEU A 84 -4.51 2.13 7.35
C LEU A 84 -5.76 2.28 8.22
N ASP A 85 -5.87 1.49 9.27
CA ASP A 85 -7.02 1.50 10.17
C ASP A 85 -7.08 2.76 11.05
N SER A 86 -5.93 3.41 11.28
CA SER A 86 -5.82 4.58 12.16
C SER A 86 -5.86 5.93 11.44
N HIS A 87 -6.02 5.95 10.12
CA HIS A 87 -6.04 7.16 9.32
C HIS A 87 -7.26 7.20 8.40
N ASP A 88 -7.80 8.41 8.19
CA ASP A 88 -9.03 8.57 7.42
C ASP A 88 -8.85 8.35 5.93
N LYS A 89 -7.72 8.77 5.36
CA LYS A 89 -7.47 8.63 3.93
C LYS A 89 -5.97 8.48 3.66
N VAL A 90 -5.57 7.37 3.08
CA VAL A 90 -4.17 6.98 2.94
C VAL A 90 -3.80 6.67 1.49
N MET A 91 -2.65 7.17 1.07
CA MET A 91 -1.99 6.77 -0.17
C MET A 91 -0.93 5.72 0.17
N VAL A 92 -1.04 4.54 -0.44
CA VAL A 92 -0.03 3.49 -0.33
C VAL A 92 0.69 3.38 -1.65
N HIS A 93 2.01 3.60 -1.67
CA HIS A 93 2.75 3.55 -2.92
C HIS A 93 3.99 2.66 -2.85
N CYS A 94 4.42 2.24 -4.01
CA CYS A 94 5.68 1.60 -4.25
C CYS A 94 6.27 2.16 -5.57
N ARG A 95 7.11 1.41 -6.27
CA ARG A 95 7.69 1.89 -7.53
C ARG A 95 6.66 1.94 -8.66
N LYS A 96 5.87 0.85 -8.84
CA LYS A 96 4.93 0.70 -9.95
C LYS A 96 3.50 0.37 -9.52
N GLY A 97 3.27 0.17 -8.23
CA GLY A 97 1.96 -0.14 -7.69
C GLY A 97 1.72 -1.60 -7.28
N GLY A 98 2.57 -2.54 -7.71
CA GLY A 98 2.37 -3.97 -7.45
C GLY A 98 2.43 -4.36 -5.97
N ARG A 99 3.44 -3.89 -5.25
CA ARG A 99 3.57 -4.14 -3.80
C ARG A 99 2.44 -3.47 -3.03
N ALA A 100 2.07 -2.26 -3.43
CA ALA A 100 0.96 -1.53 -2.83
C ALA A 100 -0.36 -2.29 -3.03
N ALA A 101 -0.61 -2.80 -4.23
CA ALA A 101 -1.78 -3.62 -4.52
C ALA A 101 -1.82 -4.87 -3.64
N ALA A 102 -0.69 -5.57 -3.51
CA ALA A 102 -0.60 -6.78 -2.69
C ALA A 102 -1.00 -6.52 -1.24
N ILE A 103 -0.39 -5.52 -0.61
CA ILE A 103 -0.64 -5.23 0.80
C ILE A 103 -2.06 -4.74 1.02
N VAL A 104 -2.58 -3.88 0.15
CA VAL A 104 -3.95 -3.38 0.31
C VAL A 104 -4.98 -4.48 0.11
N LEU A 105 -4.76 -5.40 -0.84
CA LEU A 105 -5.64 -6.57 -0.99
C LEU A 105 -5.62 -7.47 0.25
N LEU A 106 -4.45 -7.66 0.87
CA LEU A 106 -4.34 -8.38 2.14
C LEU A 106 -5.13 -7.69 3.26
N HIS A 107 -4.98 -6.38 3.38
CA HIS A 107 -5.74 -5.58 4.35
C HIS A 107 -7.25 -5.74 4.15
N GLN A 108 -7.72 -5.63 2.92
CA GLN A 108 -9.14 -5.75 2.60
C GLN A 108 -9.67 -7.17 2.81
N ALA A 109 -8.88 -8.18 2.46
CA ALA A 109 -9.25 -9.57 2.68
C ALA A 109 -9.42 -9.87 4.17
N ARG A 110 -8.46 -9.40 4.99
CA ARG A 110 -8.52 -9.55 6.45
C ARG A 110 -9.74 -8.82 7.03
N ALA A 111 -9.96 -7.58 6.62
CA ALA A 111 -11.04 -6.74 7.14
C ALA A 111 -12.44 -7.27 6.78
N ASN A 112 -12.58 -7.89 5.61
CA ASN A 112 -13.87 -8.31 5.08
C ASN A 112 -14.09 -9.84 5.13
N GLY A 113 -13.13 -10.59 5.63
CA GLY A 113 -13.24 -12.04 5.70
C GLY A 113 -13.19 -12.72 4.32
N TRP A 114 -12.52 -12.12 3.35
CA TRP A 114 -12.40 -12.70 2.03
C TRP A 114 -11.43 -13.88 2.00
N SER A 115 -11.71 -14.86 1.15
CA SER A 115 -10.74 -15.87 0.79
C SER A 115 -9.68 -15.27 -0.15
N ALA A 116 -8.58 -15.98 -0.37
CA ALA A 116 -7.59 -15.57 -1.35
C ALA A 116 -8.18 -15.47 -2.76
N ALA A 117 -9.09 -16.40 -3.11
CA ALA A 117 -9.79 -16.37 -4.40
C ALA A 117 -10.65 -15.12 -4.54
N ASP A 118 -11.37 -14.73 -3.49
CA ASP A 118 -12.19 -13.51 -3.48
C ASP A 118 -11.32 -12.26 -3.61
N ALA A 119 -10.21 -12.20 -2.89
CA ALA A 119 -9.27 -11.08 -2.97
C ALA A 119 -8.69 -10.95 -4.38
N ALA A 120 -8.31 -12.07 -5.01
CA ALA A 120 -7.81 -12.08 -6.37
C ALA A 120 -8.86 -11.58 -7.38
N ALA A 121 -10.10 -12.04 -7.26
CA ALA A 121 -11.19 -11.61 -8.14
C ALA A 121 -11.47 -10.12 -8.00
N ARG A 122 -11.49 -9.60 -6.78
CA ARG A 122 -11.70 -8.16 -6.53
C ARG A 122 -10.54 -7.32 -7.04
N GLY A 123 -9.30 -7.81 -6.90
CA GLY A 123 -8.13 -7.16 -7.47
C GLY A 123 -8.23 -7.03 -8.98
N ARG A 124 -8.61 -8.10 -9.67
CA ARG A 124 -8.81 -8.06 -11.12
C ARG A 124 -9.92 -7.11 -11.52
N GLY A 125 -11.01 -7.06 -10.75
CA GLY A 125 -12.11 -6.11 -10.97
C GLY A 125 -11.67 -4.66 -10.85
N LEU A 126 -10.62 -4.38 -10.08
CA LEU A 126 -10.01 -3.05 -9.97
C LEU A 126 -8.93 -2.80 -11.03
N GLY A 127 -8.70 -3.74 -11.94
CA GLY A 127 -7.67 -3.64 -12.96
C GLY A 127 -6.27 -3.95 -12.47
N LEU A 128 -6.14 -4.63 -11.33
CA LEU A 128 -4.86 -5.01 -10.77
C LEU A 128 -4.42 -6.38 -11.27
N GLU A 129 -3.12 -6.55 -11.48
CA GLU A 129 -2.56 -7.86 -11.82
C GLU A 129 -2.44 -8.71 -10.55
N VAL A 130 -3.12 -9.85 -10.54
CA VAL A 130 -3.03 -10.81 -9.44
C VAL A 130 -2.55 -12.14 -10.02
N ASP A 131 -1.26 -12.39 -9.88
CA ASP A 131 -0.65 -13.63 -10.33
C ASP A 131 -0.70 -14.73 -9.26
N GLY A 132 -0.18 -15.91 -9.60
CA GLY A 132 -0.15 -17.04 -8.68
C GLY A 132 0.71 -16.82 -7.45
N GLY A 133 1.81 -16.06 -7.58
CA GLY A 133 2.69 -15.71 -6.46
C GLY A 133 2.00 -14.81 -5.46
N LEU A 134 1.31 -13.79 -5.94
CA LEU A 134 0.52 -12.91 -5.07
C LEU A 134 -0.60 -13.68 -4.37
N ARG A 135 -1.29 -14.54 -5.10
CA ARG A 135 -2.36 -15.36 -4.51
C ARG A 135 -1.82 -16.25 -3.38
N THR A 136 -0.66 -16.87 -3.58
CA THR A 136 -0.02 -17.69 -2.55
C THR A 136 0.34 -16.87 -1.31
N LEU A 137 0.86 -15.65 -1.49
CA LEU A 137 1.15 -14.73 -0.38
C LEU A 137 -0.12 -14.39 0.40
N ILE A 138 -1.21 -14.13 -0.29
CA ILE A 138 -2.50 -13.85 0.33
C ILE A 138 -2.99 -15.08 1.13
N GLU A 139 -2.93 -16.26 0.56
CA GLU A 139 -3.32 -17.50 1.24
C GLU A 139 -2.52 -17.71 2.52
N ASN A 140 -1.20 -17.57 2.46
CA ASN A 140 -0.33 -17.76 3.61
C ASN A 140 -0.61 -16.73 4.70
N TYR A 141 -0.79 -15.47 4.34
CA TYR A 141 -1.10 -14.42 5.30
C TYR A 141 -2.44 -14.66 5.99
N LEU A 142 -3.48 -15.02 5.24
CA LEU A 142 -4.79 -15.28 5.80
C LEU A 142 -4.80 -16.52 6.70
N ASP A 143 -4.05 -17.56 6.33
CA ASP A 143 -3.93 -18.76 7.17
C ASP A 143 -3.29 -18.43 8.51
N ASP A 144 -2.27 -17.57 8.55
CA ASP A 144 -1.62 -17.12 9.77
C ASP A 144 -2.54 -16.28 10.67
N HIS A 145 -3.58 -15.69 10.09
CA HIS A 145 -4.51 -14.80 10.79
C HIS A 145 -5.89 -15.40 11.01
N ARG A 146 -6.09 -16.66 10.68
CA ARG A 146 -7.35 -17.35 10.95
C ARG A 146 -7.52 -17.57 12.45
N MET A 147 -8.71 -17.30 12.93
CA MET A 147 -9.08 -17.67 14.30
C MET A 147 -9.13 -19.19 14.42
N PRO A 148 -8.52 -19.77 15.45
CA PRO A 148 -8.60 -21.21 15.68
C PRO A 148 -10.02 -21.68 15.94
#